data_4fed621d99716b77970e2b7d3fe3a02b
#
_entry.id   4fed621d99716b77970e2b7d3fe3a02b
#
_cell.length_a   1.000
_cell.length_b   1.000
_cell.length_c   1.000
_cell.angle_alpha   90.00
_cell.angle_beta   90.00
_cell.angle_gamma   90.00
#
_symmetry.space_group_name_H-M   'P 1'
#
loop_
_entity.id
_entity.type
_entity.pdbx_description
1 polymer ?
#
loop_
_entity_poly.entity_id
_entity_poly.type
_entity_poly.pdbx_seq_one_letter_code
_entity_poly.pdbx_strand_id
1 'polypeptide(L)'
;MKLNHLNLTVDDVPEACRFLETYFGLRPYDEGRRAKGFDVLFDDDDLVLTLIRGRRGVEISYPETFHIGFIQATESDVDELNRRLVADGYEIEAPHRAHGAWTFYFEAPGGFTIEVLC
;
A
#
# COMPACT_ATOMS: atom_id res chain seq x y z
N MET A 1 5.57 19.55 -14.60
CA MET A 1 5.98 18.12 -14.49
C MET A 1 5.16 17.49 -13.38
N LYS A 2 4.67 16.27 -13.55
CA LYS A 2 3.83 15.57 -12.58
C LYS A 2 4.35 14.15 -12.44
N LEU A 3 4.46 13.63 -11.21
CA LEU A 3 4.65 12.21 -10.99
C LEU A 3 3.41 11.47 -11.50
N ASN A 4 3.58 10.57 -12.45
CA ASN A 4 2.46 9.90 -13.11
C ASN A 4 2.22 8.49 -12.56
N HIS A 5 3.30 7.73 -12.35
CA HIS A 5 3.17 6.35 -11.88
C HIS A 5 4.33 5.92 -11.01
N LEU A 6 4.04 4.93 -10.17
CA LEU A 6 4.99 4.18 -9.38
C LEU A 6 4.78 2.70 -9.68
N ASN A 7 5.86 1.93 -9.78
CA ASN A 7 5.80 0.49 -9.99
C ASN A 7 6.33 -0.27 -8.77
N LEU A 8 5.54 -1.22 -8.27
CA LEU A 8 5.91 -2.13 -7.20
C LEU A 8 6.04 -3.56 -7.73
N THR A 9 7.11 -4.22 -7.33
CA THR A 9 7.29 -5.65 -7.56
C THR A 9 6.78 -6.43 -6.36
N VAL A 10 5.88 -7.39 -6.58
CA VAL A 10 5.27 -8.21 -5.53
C VAL A 10 5.28 -9.69 -5.94
N ASP A 11 5.11 -10.58 -5.00
CA ASP A 11 5.02 -12.02 -5.25
C ASP A 11 3.60 -12.46 -5.69
N ASP A 12 2.57 -11.86 -5.09
CA ASP A 12 1.16 -12.13 -5.41
C ASP A 12 0.43 -10.83 -5.76
N VAL A 13 0.31 -10.56 -7.05
CA VAL A 13 -0.33 -9.35 -7.58
C VAL A 13 -1.81 -9.27 -7.15
N PRO A 14 -2.64 -10.31 -7.31
CA PRO A 14 -4.03 -10.26 -6.86
C PRO A 14 -4.20 -9.97 -5.37
N GLU A 15 -3.37 -10.55 -4.51
CA GLU A 15 -3.42 -10.31 -3.07
C GLU A 15 -3.08 -8.85 -2.73
N ALA A 16 -1.97 -8.35 -3.27
CA ALA A 16 -1.56 -6.96 -3.04
C ALA A 16 -2.61 -5.96 -3.56
N CYS A 17 -3.21 -6.20 -4.72
CA CYS A 17 -4.30 -5.38 -5.25
C CYS A 17 -5.51 -5.36 -4.32
N ARG A 18 -6.01 -6.53 -3.90
CA ARG A 18 -7.16 -6.61 -2.99
C ARG A 18 -6.90 -5.88 -1.67
N PHE A 19 -5.70 -6.01 -1.14
CA PHE A 19 -5.29 -5.30 0.08
C PHE A 19 -5.37 -3.78 -0.10
N LEU A 20 -4.77 -3.25 -1.16
CA LEU A 20 -4.74 -1.82 -1.44
C LEU A 20 -6.15 -1.26 -1.75
N GLU A 21 -6.98 -2.00 -2.44
CA GLU A 21 -8.38 -1.63 -2.67
C GLU A 21 -9.19 -1.59 -1.37
N THR A 22 -9.02 -2.61 -0.52
CA THR A 22 -9.82 -2.79 0.70
C THR A 22 -9.50 -1.73 1.75
N TYR A 23 -8.23 -1.41 1.96
CA TYR A 23 -7.80 -0.54 3.06
C TYR A 23 -7.47 0.88 2.62
N PHE A 24 -7.05 1.08 1.39
CA PHE A 24 -6.61 2.38 0.87
C PHE A 24 -7.51 2.96 -0.21
N GLY A 25 -8.57 2.24 -0.58
CA GLY A 25 -9.57 2.73 -1.54
C GLY A 25 -9.03 2.92 -2.95
N LEU A 26 -7.90 2.31 -3.29
CA LEU A 26 -7.38 2.39 -4.66
C LEU A 26 -8.36 1.70 -5.62
N ARG A 27 -8.52 2.27 -6.81
CA ARG A 27 -9.47 1.79 -7.81
C ARG A 27 -8.77 0.96 -8.88
N PRO A 28 -9.23 -0.27 -9.18
CA PRO A 28 -8.65 -1.08 -10.24
C PRO A 28 -8.96 -0.48 -11.62
N TYR A 29 -8.06 -0.72 -12.58
CA TYR A 29 -8.30 -0.36 -13.97
C TYR A 29 -9.50 -1.12 -14.55
N ASP A 30 -9.62 -2.39 -14.22
CA ASP A 30 -10.73 -3.26 -14.64
C ASP A 30 -11.27 -4.06 -13.45
N GLU A 31 -12.44 -3.69 -12.96
CA GLU A 31 -13.07 -4.35 -11.81
C GLU A 31 -13.46 -5.81 -12.09
N GLY A 32 -13.72 -6.15 -13.35
CA GLY A 32 -14.12 -7.50 -13.77
C GLY A 32 -12.95 -8.47 -13.98
N ARG A 33 -11.73 -7.99 -13.97
CA ARG A 33 -10.55 -8.78 -14.31
C ARG A 33 -9.39 -8.53 -13.35
N ARG A 34 -8.94 -9.62 -12.72
CA ARG A 34 -7.74 -9.61 -11.89
C ARG A 34 -6.60 -10.36 -12.60
N ALA A 35 -5.57 -9.62 -13.02
CA ALA A 35 -4.41 -10.21 -13.66
C ALA A 35 -3.43 -10.78 -12.63
N LYS A 36 -2.75 -11.86 -13.00
CA LYS A 36 -1.80 -12.56 -12.10
C LYS A 36 -0.38 -12.00 -12.14
N GLY A 37 0.02 -11.44 -13.26
CA GLY A 37 1.40 -10.99 -13.48
C GLY A 37 1.61 -9.49 -13.44
N PHE A 38 0.57 -8.73 -13.71
CA PHE A 38 0.59 -7.28 -13.77
C PHE A 38 -0.81 -6.72 -13.56
N ASP A 39 -0.94 -5.71 -12.73
CA ASP A 39 -2.21 -5.00 -12.57
C ASP A 39 -1.97 -3.50 -12.29
N VAL A 40 -3.01 -2.71 -12.41
CA VAL A 40 -2.97 -1.26 -12.32
C VAL A 40 -4.05 -0.77 -11.36
N LEU A 41 -3.67 0.05 -10.42
CA LEU A 41 -4.56 0.75 -9.49
C LEU A 41 -4.40 2.27 -9.64
N PHE A 42 -5.45 2.99 -9.31
CA PHE A 42 -5.46 4.46 -9.32
C PHE A 42 -5.84 4.99 -7.93
N ASP A 43 -5.19 6.05 -7.50
CA ASP A 43 -5.64 6.84 -6.35
C ASP A 43 -6.68 7.90 -6.75
N ASP A 44 -7.07 8.76 -5.80
CA ASP A 44 -8.06 9.81 -6.04
C ASP A 44 -7.54 10.96 -6.91
N ASP A 45 -6.23 11.10 -7.05
CA ASP A 45 -5.56 12.10 -7.88
C ASP A 45 -5.02 11.55 -9.21
N ASP A 46 -5.49 10.36 -9.61
CA ASP A 46 -5.08 9.65 -10.82
C ASP A 46 -3.58 9.29 -10.87
N LEU A 47 -2.91 9.19 -9.73
CA LEU A 47 -1.61 8.53 -9.65
C LEU A 47 -1.79 7.05 -9.96
N VAL A 48 -0.98 6.55 -10.87
CA VAL A 48 -1.02 5.16 -11.30
C VAL A 48 -0.06 4.34 -10.43
N LEU A 49 -0.58 3.35 -9.73
CA LEU A 49 0.20 2.34 -9.04
C LEU A 49 0.14 1.04 -9.85
N THR A 50 1.29 0.65 -10.42
CA THR A 50 1.40 -0.63 -11.11
C THR A 50 2.00 -1.68 -10.18
N LEU A 51 1.47 -2.90 -10.24
CA LEU A 51 1.96 -4.04 -9.50
C LEU A 51 2.42 -5.11 -10.48
N ILE A 52 3.68 -5.51 -10.39
CA ILE A 52 4.29 -6.51 -11.28
C ILE A 52 4.79 -7.67 -10.44
N ARG A 53 4.48 -8.88 -10.89
CA ARG A 53 5.02 -10.08 -10.26
C ARG A 53 6.52 -10.18 -10.49
N GLY A 54 7.26 -10.44 -9.42
CA GLY A 54 8.70 -10.69 -9.47
C GLY A 54 9.05 -11.94 -10.28
N ARG A 55 10.30 -12.05 -10.66
CA ARG A 55 10.81 -13.23 -11.38
C ARG A 55 10.71 -14.46 -10.49
N ARG A 56 10.31 -15.58 -11.10
CA ARG A 56 10.23 -16.88 -10.42
C ARG A 56 11.59 -17.26 -9.82
N GLY A 57 11.59 -17.62 -8.54
CA GLY A 57 12.80 -18.05 -7.82
C GLY A 57 13.71 -16.91 -7.37
N VAL A 58 13.33 -15.66 -7.59
CA VAL A 58 14.04 -14.47 -7.09
C VAL A 58 13.28 -13.90 -5.92
N GLU A 59 13.93 -13.77 -4.77
CA GLU A 59 13.37 -13.12 -3.59
C GLU A 59 13.16 -11.62 -3.87
N ILE A 60 11.99 -11.11 -3.48
CA ILE A 60 11.70 -9.68 -3.55
C ILE A 60 12.16 -9.05 -2.24
N SER A 61 13.07 -8.09 -2.33
CA SER A 61 13.61 -7.37 -1.19
C SER A 61 13.64 -5.88 -1.50
N TYR A 62 13.00 -5.08 -0.64
CA TYR A 62 13.05 -3.62 -0.69
C TYR A 62 14.13 -3.10 0.26
N PRO A 63 14.79 -1.98 -0.05
CA PRO A 63 15.66 -1.31 0.91
C PRO A 63 14.91 -1.02 2.22
N GLU A 64 15.62 -1.07 3.35
CA GLU A 64 15.04 -0.88 4.69
C GLU A 64 14.22 0.42 4.82
N THR A 65 14.66 1.48 4.15
CA THR A 65 14.00 2.79 4.22
C THR A 65 12.93 3.00 3.15
N PHE A 66 12.76 2.05 2.22
CA PHE A 66 11.75 2.19 1.17
C PHE A 66 10.34 2.07 1.75
N HIS A 67 9.50 3.03 1.44
CA HIS A 67 8.08 2.99 1.76
C HIS A 67 7.27 3.82 0.75
N ILE A 68 5.97 3.56 0.71
CA ILE A 68 4.98 4.42 0.06
C ILE A 68 4.07 5.00 1.13
N GLY A 69 3.75 6.30 1.03
CA GLY A 69 2.96 7.03 2.03
C GLY A 69 1.53 7.29 1.56
N PHE A 70 0.55 7.05 2.45
CA PHE A 70 -0.84 7.43 2.27
C PHE A 70 -1.23 8.46 3.31
N ILE A 71 -1.58 9.67 2.87
CA ILE A 71 -2.00 10.75 3.74
C ILE A 71 -3.49 10.66 4.04
N GLN A 72 -3.84 10.82 5.31
CA GLN A 72 -5.22 10.90 5.79
C GLN A 72 -5.57 12.35 6.14
N ALA A 73 -6.86 12.66 6.17
CA ALA A 73 -7.32 14.00 6.50
C ALA A 73 -7.12 14.37 7.97
N THR A 74 -7.25 13.41 8.88
CA THR A 74 -7.16 13.62 10.32
C THR A 74 -6.39 12.51 11.04
N GLU A 75 -5.90 12.81 12.24
CA GLU A 75 -5.31 11.80 13.14
C GLU A 75 -6.30 10.69 13.48
N SER A 76 -7.58 11.02 13.63
CA SER A 76 -8.63 10.04 13.87
C SER A 76 -8.78 9.03 12.73
N ASP A 77 -8.57 9.47 11.49
CA ASP A 77 -8.60 8.56 10.33
C ASP A 77 -7.40 7.62 10.33
N VAL A 78 -6.23 8.11 10.75
CA VAL A 78 -5.02 7.29 10.95
C VAL A 78 -5.27 6.23 12.03
N ASP A 79 -5.82 6.63 13.18
CA ASP A 79 -6.16 5.71 14.28
C ASP A 79 -7.18 4.65 13.86
N GLU A 80 -8.21 5.05 13.13
CA GLU A 80 -9.26 4.14 12.66
C GLU A 80 -8.72 3.09 11.68
N LEU A 81 -7.89 3.50 10.72
CA LEU A 81 -7.27 2.57 9.78
C LEU A 81 -6.32 1.61 10.51
N ASN A 82 -5.52 2.10 11.46
CA ASN A 82 -4.67 1.25 12.29
C ASN A 82 -5.50 0.21 13.06
N ARG A 83 -6.55 0.66 13.76
CA ARG A 83 -7.44 -0.22 14.52
C ARG A 83 -8.08 -1.30 13.65
N ARG A 84 -8.51 -0.94 12.43
CA ARG A 84 -9.12 -1.86 11.48
C ARG A 84 -8.12 -2.92 10.99
N LEU A 85 -6.92 -2.51 10.63
CA LEU A 85 -5.85 -3.43 10.21
C LEU A 85 -5.46 -4.40 11.35
N VAL A 86 -5.30 -3.90 12.56
CA VAL A 86 -5.00 -4.75 13.74
C VAL A 86 -6.13 -5.73 14.03
N ALA A 87 -7.38 -5.29 13.94
CA ALA A 87 -8.55 -6.15 14.13
C ALA A 87 -8.63 -7.29 13.09
N ASP A 88 -8.14 -7.03 11.87
CA ASP A 88 -8.10 -8.02 10.79
C ASP A 88 -6.84 -8.92 10.85
N GLY A 89 -6.00 -8.76 11.88
CA GLY A 89 -4.90 -9.68 12.19
C GLY A 89 -3.52 -9.23 11.72
N TYR A 90 -3.37 -8.00 11.23
CA TYR A 90 -2.06 -7.46 10.89
C TYR A 90 -1.29 -7.03 12.15
N GLU A 91 -0.01 -7.39 12.22
CA GLU A 91 0.88 -6.99 13.32
C GLU A 91 1.44 -5.58 13.05
N ILE A 92 0.84 -4.58 13.67
CA ILE A 92 1.16 -3.17 13.43
C ILE A 92 1.26 -2.44 14.75
N GLU A 93 2.28 -1.61 14.91
CA GLU A 93 2.41 -0.72 16.06
C GLU A 93 1.32 0.36 16.06
N ALA A 94 0.99 0.85 17.25
CA ALA A 94 0.07 1.97 17.38
C ALA A 94 0.65 3.24 16.73
N PRO A 95 -0.20 4.12 16.21
CA PRO A 95 0.25 5.41 15.69
C PRO A 95 1.03 6.21 16.74
N HIS A 96 2.01 6.97 16.29
CA HIS A 96 2.87 7.81 17.12
C HIS A 96 3.33 9.06 16.38
N ARG A 97 3.89 10.02 17.11
CA ARG A 97 4.50 11.20 16.50
C ARG A 97 5.89 10.91 15.96
N ALA A 98 6.07 11.13 14.65
CA ALA A 98 7.37 11.05 14.00
C ALA A 98 7.43 12.07 12.86
N HIS A 99 8.57 12.72 12.69
CA HIS A 99 8.84 13.67 11.60
C HIS A 99 7.77 14.76 11.41
N GLY A 100 7.09 15.14 12.50
CA GLY A 100 6.03 16.16 12.47
C GLY A 100 4.65 15.64 12.09
N ALA A 101 4.48 14.36 11.84
CA ALA A 101 3.23 13.71 11.50
C ALA A 101 2.74 12.77 12.61
N TRP A 102 1.45 12.50 12.65
CA TRP A 102 0.85 11.37 13.35
C TRP A 102 0.84 10.19 12.40
N THR A 103 1.60 9.13 12.68
CA THR A 103 1.92 8.11 11.68
C THR A 103 2.11 6.73 12.27
N PHE A 104 1.97 5.72 11.42
CA PHE A 104 2.45 4.36 11.66
C PHE A 104 2.97 3.75 10.36
N TYR A 105 3.85 2.77 10.50
CA TYR A 105 4.45 2.01 9.40
C TYR A 105 4.14 0.54 9.57
N PHE A 106 4.00 -0.18 8.46
CA PHE A 106 3.87 -1.62 8.48
C PHE A 106 4.25 -2.25 7.14
N GLU A 107 4.58 -3.53 7.17
CA GLU A 107 4.84 -4.31 5.96
C GLU A 107 3.51 -4.80 5.39
N ALA A 108 3.24 -4.42 4.15
CA ALA A 108 2.05 -4.83 3.41
C ALA A 108 2.24 -6.21 2.75
N PRO A 109 1.15 -6.92 2.39
CA PRO A 109 1.23 -8.07 1.51
C PRO A 109 1.96 -7.71 0.22
N GLY A 110 3.03 -8.46 -0.10
CA GLY A 110 3.95 -8.16 -1.19
C GLY A 110 5.33 -7.68 -0.74
N GLY A 111 5.53 -7.46 0.57
CA GLY A 111 6.82 -7.22 1.17
C GLY A 111 7.34 -5.79 1.06
N PHE A 112 6.51 -4.82 0.75
CA PHE A 112 6.86 -3.40 0.78
C PHE A 112 6.25 -2.70 1.99
N THR A 113 6.92 -1.66 2.47
CA THR A 113 6.45 -0.88 3.62
C THR A 113 5.45 0.19 3.19
N ILE A 114 4.37 0.34 3.96
CA ILE A 114 3.42 1.45 3.87
C ILE A 114 3.57 2.33 5.10
N GLU A 115 3.60 3.65 4.88
CA GLU A 115 3.39 4.67 5.88
C GLU A 115 1.95 5.21 5.76
N VAL A 116 1.26 5.31 6.88
CA VAL A 116 -0.03 6.03 6.98
C VAL A 116 0.19 7.23 7.88
N LEU A 117 -0.16 8.42 7.41
CA LEU A 117 0.17 9.65 8.11
C LEU A 117 -0.91 10.73 7.99
N CYS A 118 -0.83 11.69 8.91
CA CYS A 118 -1.61 12.94 8.89
C CYS A 118 -0.74 14.11 9.35
#